data_18c74a5b2a93f3f955b0b85b9fb2715e
#
_entry.id   18c74a5b2a93f3f955b0b85b9fb2715e
#
_cell.length_a   1.000
_cell.length_b   1.000
_cell.length_c   1.000
_cell.angle_alpha   90.00
_cell.angle_beta   90.00
_cell.angle_gamma   90.00
#
_symmetry.space_group_name_H-M   'P 1'
#
loop_
_entity.id
_entity.type
_entity.pdbx_description
1 polymer ?
#
loop_
_entity_poly.entity_id
_entity_poly.type
_entity_poly.pdbx_seq_one_letter_code
_entity_poly.pdbx_strand_id
1 'polypeptide(L)'
;MGLTTSLTNAVSGLRVNQDSLDILSRNIANSGTPGYHRQSLNVVDYNSQESSYARTAGANRAFNTSLQTYYTRQVSDTALSGVQASYLDRLQGFMGKPGSAGSLDTIYSELQNALQGIATSPDDYTARADALASAQTMAETLNRMSNTIQSMRGETEGQIAANVHNLNGMLNSLAEVNNRMLDLGMTDSSRAALMDQRDRLVSSVAELVDVRADYRADGSVALMTRSGVGLIDNGVSSFKFESAGNLSTTSTFDPDPDKTKVGKLSLTTPSGLTIDLVAQGVLQGGELGGLLPLRDKTLTEAQSQLDEIAAGLAQAFSTNKAPGKPAVDGAAAGYDLDLANMRPGNDILLTYSEGGVEKRVRVVNTTTPENYTDASGQKIIGLDMSAGGPAIATRLSTMLPGLAFSSSGANNLRVLDDGAPNTTDVKSAVARSTSTGLQGAGLGFNLFVDQGNAAFTNNLD
;
A
#
# COMPACT_ATOMS: atom_id res chain seq x y z
N MET A 1 0.05 23.27 -77.18
CA MET A 1 -0.79 23.07 -76.01
C MET A 1 -2.09 23.84 -76.12
N GLY A 2 -3.23 23.18 -76.12
CA GLY A 2 -4.53 23.84 -76.32
C GLY A 2 -4.95 24.67 -75.07
N LEU A 3 -5.78 25.66 -75.30
CA LEU A 3 -6.38 26.54 -74.27
C LEU A 3 -7.04 25.74 -73.15
N THR A 4 -7.60 24.59 -73.49
CA THR A 4 -8.21 23.65 -72.53
C THR A 4 -7.20 23.09 -71.50
N THR A 5 -5.98 22.73 -71.95
CA THR A 5 -4.91 22.24 -71.10
C THR A 5 -4.44 23.34 -70.13
N SER A 6 -4.30 24.56 -70.58
CA SER A 6 -3.95 25.72 -69.75
C SER A 6 -5.04 26.03 -68.70
N LEU A 7 -6.33 25.95 -69.09
CA LEU A 7 -7.44 26.13 -68.21
C LEU A 7 -7.50 25.02 -67.13
N THR A 8 -7.29 23.76 -67.55
CA THR A 8 -7.26 22.62 -66.59
C THR A 8 -6.15 22.80 -65.55
N ASN A 9 -4.94 23.21 -66.00
CA ASN A 9 -3.82 23.49 -65.13
C ASN A 9 -4.11 24.62 -64.11
N ALA A 10 -4.73 25.72 -64.59
CA ALA A 10 -5.11 26.84 -63.73
C ALA A 10 -6.15 26.44 -62.71
N VAL A 11 -7.19 25.69 -63.10
CA VAL A 11 -8.23 25.19 -62.21
C VAL A 11 -7.64 24.20 -61.17
N SER A 12 -6.74 23.35 -61.61
CA SER A 12 -6.04 22.41 -60.70
C SER A 12 -5.18 23.14 -59.67
N GLY A 13 -4.39 24.14 -60.12
CA GLY A 13 -3.62 24.98 -59.20
C GLY A 13 -4.48 25.74 -58.18
N LEU A 14 -5.65 26.24 -58.63
CA LEU A 14 -6.61 26.92 -57.76
C LEU A 14 -7.16 25.94 -56.66
N ARG A 15 -7.51 24.71 -57.04
CA ARG A 15 -7.97 23.69 -56.12
C ARG A 15 -6.92 23.34 -55.06
N VAL A 16 -5.67 23.12 -55.47
CA VAL A 16 -4.56 22.85 -54.54
C VAL A 16 -4.34 24.01 -53.58
N ASN A 17 -4.46 25.26 -54.04
CA ASN A 17 -4.38 26.42 -53.14
C ASN A 17 -5.56 26.50 -52.15
N GLN A 18 -6.77 26.19 -52.60
CA GLN A 18 -7.93 26.14 -51.71
C GLN A 18 -7.78 25.06 -50.64
N ASP A 19 -7.38 23.85 -51.01
CA ASP A 19 -7.10 22.75 -50.06
C ASP A 19 -5.99 23.14 -49.10
N SER A 20 -4.95 23.84 -49.54
CA SER A 20 -3.85 24.33 -48.72
C SER A 20 -4.31 25.35 -47.66
N LEU A 21 -5.16 26.32 -48.10
CA LEU A 21 -5.73 27.32 -47.19
C LEU A 21 -6.68 26.69 -46.19
N ASP A 22 -7.44 25.66 -46.56
CA ASP A 22 -8.32 24.94 -45.67
C ASP A 22 -7.53 24.20 -44.55
N ILE A 23 -6.45 23.51 -44.93
CA ILE A 23 -5.55 22.87 -43.97
C ILE A 23 -4.87 23.91 -43.05
N LEU A 24 -4.39 25.02 -43.60
CA LEU A 24 -3.77 26.10 -42.84
C LEU A 24 -4.76 26.69 -41.82
N SER A 25 -5.97 26.95 -42.24
CA SER A 25 -7.05 27.45 -41.37
C SER A 25 -7.34 26.51 -40.22
N ARG A 26 -7.44 25.18 -40.49
CA ARG A 26 -7.60 24.17 -39.47
C ARG A 26 -6.42 24.11 -38.50
N ASN A 27 -5.20 24.17 -38.98
CA ASN A 27 -4.00 24.19 -38.15
C ASN A 27 -3.99 25.40 -37.19
N ILE A 28 -4.38 26.56 -37.69
CA ILE A 28 -4.47 27.81 -36.90
C ILE A 28 -5.59 27.68 -35.86
N ALA A 29 -6.78 27.26 -36.28
CA ALA A 29 -7.93 27.10 -35.40
C ALA A 29 -7.70 26.10 -34.27
N ASN A 30 -6.92 25.05 -34.52
CA ASN A 30 -6.63 23.98 -33.56
C ASN A 30 -5.24 24.05 -32.92
N SER A 31 -4.50 25.15 -33.09
CA SER A 31 -3.13 25.28 -32.57
C SER A 31 -3.02 25.13 -31.04
N GLY A 32 -4.09 25.47 -30.31
CA GLY A 32 -4.20 25.30 -28.84
C GLY A 32 -4.99 24.05 -28.41
N THR A 33 -5.44 23.21 -29.35
CA THR A 33 -6.25 22.03 -29.01
C THR A 33 -5.33 20.87 -28.58
N PRO A 34 -5.45 20.36 -27.33
CA PRO A 34 -4.65 19.23 -26.89
C PRO A 34 -4.83 18.00 -27.79
N GLY A 35 -3.71 17.36 -28.15
CA GLY A 35 -3.72 16.16 -28.99
C GLY A 35 -4.01 16.43 -30.48
N TYR A 36 -4.06 17.67 -30.92
CA TYR A 36 -4.12 18.01 -32.35
C TYR A 36 -2.74 17.93 -32.97
N HIS A 37 -2.63 17.25 -34.10
CA HIS A 37 -1.39 17.16 -34.88
C HIS A 37 -1.49 17.99 -36.16
N ARG A 38 -0.47 18.83 -36.41
CA ARG A 38 -0.40 19.67 -37.59
C ARG A 38 -0.51 18.83 -38.84
N GLN A 39 -1.34 19.28 -39.80
CA GLN A 39 -1.52 18.66 -41.11
C GLN A 39 -0.79 19.47 -42.18
N SER A 40 -0.30 18.78 -43.21
CA SER A 40 0.28 19.37 -44.43
C SER A 40 -0.29 18.68 -45.62
N LEU A 41 -0.52 19.46 -46.68
CA LEU A 41 -1.02 18.93 -47.96
C LEU A 41 0.09 18.16 -48.68
N ASN A 42 -0.25 16.97 -49.14
CA ASN A 42 0.62 16.22 -50.05
C ASN A 42 0.17 16.54 -51.50
N VAL A 43 1.02 17.23 -52.24
CA VAL A 43 0.76 17.62 -53.63
C VAL A 43 1.67 16.78 -54.53
N VAL A 44 1.08 16.13 -55.49
CA VAL A 44 1.80 15.34 -56.52
C VAL A 44 1.58 15.91 -57.89
N ASP A 45 2.60 15.85 -58.73
CA ASP A 45 2.50 16.18 -60.14
C ASP A 45 1.93 14.98 -60.91
N TYR A 46 0.82 15.20 -61.59
CA TYR A 46 0.22 14.22 -62.47
C TYR A 46 0.67 14.49 -63.89
N ASN A 47 1.48 13.60 -64.43
CA ASN A 47 2.06 13.73 -65.80
C ASN A 47 1.44 12.65 -66.72
N SER A 48 0.74 13.07 -67.73
CA SER A 48 0.28 12.22 -68.82
C SER A 48 0.85 12.74 -70.15
N GLN A 49 0.75 11.96 -71.22
CA GLN A 49 1.28 12.37 -72.53
C GLN A 49 0.68 13.69 -73.09
N GLU A 50 -0.50 14.07 -72.55
CA GLU A 50 -1.24 15.24 -73.05
C GLU A 50 -1.38 16.39 -72.06
N SER A 51 -1.13 16.14 -70.76
CA SER A 51 -1.31 17.15 -69.69
C SER A 51 -0.43 16.90 -68.48
N SER A 52 0.12 17.96 -67.90
CA SER A 52 0.79 17.94 -66.60
C SER A 52 0.08 18.94 -65.69
N TYR A 53 -0.40 18.49 -64.52
CA TYR A 53 -1.08 19.34 -63.50
C TYR A 53 -0.83 18.87 -62.11
N ALA A 54 -0.82 19.80 -61.14
CA ALA A 54 -0.73 19.49 -59.73
C ALA A 54 -2.04 18.93 -59.17
N ARG A 55 -1.97 17.89 -58.41
CA ARG A 55 -3.13 17.26 -57.74
C ARG A 55 -2.84 17.03 -56.26
N THR A 56 -3.84 17.27 -55.45
CA THR A 56 -3.84 16.84 -54.04
C THR A 56 -3.87 15.33 -53.94
N ALA A 57 -2.86 14.73 -53.32
CA ALA A 57 -2.75 13.29 -53.08
C ALA A 57 -3.13 12.90 -51.61
N GLY A 58 -3.60 13.89 -50.82
CA GLY A 58 -4.02 13.69 -49.44
C GLY A 58 -3.39 14.68 -48.48
N ALA A 59 -3.69 14.53 -47.20
CA ALA A 59 -3.10 15.28 -46.11
C ALA A 59 -2.20 14.40 -45.24
N ASN A 60 -0.97 14.85 -45.03
CA ASN A 60 -0.05 14.21 -44.10
C ASN A 60 -0.18 14.82 -42.73
N ARG A 61 -0.23 13.99 -41.71
CA ARG A 61 -0.27 14.35 -40.28
C ARG A 61 1.14 14.29 -39.69
N ALA A 62 1.55 15.34 -38.99
CA ALA A 62 2.85 15.39 -38.30
C ALA A 62 2.82 14.54 -37.06
N PHE A 63 2.99 13.23 -37.19
CA PHE A 63 2.97 12.26 -36.10
C PHE A 63 4.31 11.56 -36.00
N ASN A 64 4.85 11.51 -34.76
CA ASN A 64 6.07 10.77 -34.45
C ASN A 64 5.74 9.68 -33.42
N THR A 65 5.74 8.43 -33.87
CA THR A 65 5.40 7.26 -33.02
C THR A 65 6.32 7.14 -31.83
N SER A 66 7.63 7.38 -31.98
CA SER A 66 8.58 7.27 -30.87
C SER A 66 8.31 8.32 -29.79
N LEU A 67 8.03 9.56 -30.19
CA LEU A 67 7.67 10.65 -29.28
C LEU A 67 6.34 10.36 -28.59
N GLN A 68 5.35 9.86 -29.32
CA GLN A 68 4.05 9.48 -28.74
C GLN A 68 4.19 8.34 -27.72
N THR A 69 4.99 7.32 -28.03
CA THR A 69 5.26 6.22 -27.08
C THR A 69 5.95 6.73 -25.82
N TYR A 70 6.93 7.63 -25.96
CA TYR A 70 7.59 8.27 -24.83
C TYR A 70 6.59 9.10 -23.99
N TYR A 71 5.78 9.93 -24.66
CA TYR A 71 4.77 10.75 -24.00
C TYR A 71 3.74 9.91 -23.23
N THR A 72 3.20 8.87 -23.86
CA THR A 72 2.23 7.95 -23.24
C THR A 72 2.80 7.30 -21.99
N ARG A 73 4.06 6.88 -22.04
CA ARG A 73 4.76 6.34 -20.87
C ARG A 73 4.90 7.38 -19.76
N GLN A 74 5.31 8.61 -20.12
CA GLN A 74 5.51 9.67 -19.14
C GLN A 74 4.20 10.09 -18.46
N VAL A 75 3.08 10.08 -19.20
CA VAL A 75 1.74 10.30 -18.65
C VAL A 75 1.42 9.25 -17.58
N SER A 76 1.67 7.98 -17.90
CA SER A 76 1.42 6.87 -16.96
C SER A 76 2.29 6.97 -15.69
N ASP A 77 3.60 7.24 -15.84
CA ASP A 77 4.53 7.37 -14.72
C ASP A 77 4.18 8.59 -13.84
N THR A 78 3.73 9.70 -14.46
CA THR A 78 3.29 10.91 -13.76
C THR A 78 1.98 10.68 -12.99
N ALA A 79 1.01 9.98 -13.58
CA ALA A 79 -0.26 9.67 -12.94
C ALA A 79 -0.05 8.76 -11.71
N LEU A 80 0.80 7.73 -11.84
CA LEU A 80 1.19 6.87 -10.71
C LEU A 80 1.81 7.70 -9.58
N SER A 81 2.84 8.49 -9.89
CA SER A 81 3.56 9.27 -8.90
C SER A 81 2.68 10.36 -8.28
N GLY A 82 1.81 10.97 -9.07
CA GLY A 82 0.88 12.02 -8.63
C GLY A 82 -0.13 11.52 -7.62
N VAL A 83 -0.76 10.37 -7.87
CA VAL A 83 -1.71 9.79 -6.92
C VAL A 83 -1.03 9.35 -5.64
N GLN A 84 0.15 8.73 -5.73
CA GLN A 84 0.93 8.35 -4.55
C GLN A 84 1.34 9.57 -3.72
N ALA A 85 1.87 10.62 -4.34
CA ALA A 85 2.25 11.85 -3.66
C ALA A 85 1.04 12.49 -2.95
N SER A 86 -0.11 12.58 -3.61
CA SER A 86 -1.33 13.14 -3.02
C SER A 86 -1.77 12.41 -1.75
N TYR A 87 -1.74 11.07 -1.75
CA TYR A 87 -2.09 10.29 -0.57
C TYR A 87 -1.04 10.39 0.54
N LEU A 88 0.24 10.38 0.20
CA LEU A 88 1.32 10.54 1.17
C LEU A 88 1.34 11.93 1.81
N ASP A 89 1.07 13.00 1.03
CA ASP A 89 0.94 14.36 1.57
C ASP A 89 -0.22 14.46 2.56
N ARG A 90 -1.35 13.82 2.25
CA ARG A 90 -2.50 13.75 3.17
C ARG A 90 -2.13 12.97 4.43
N LEU A 91 -1.49 11.81 4.30
CA LEU A 91 -1.03 11.00 5.44
C LEU A 91 -0.07 11.81 6.33
N GLN A 92 0.90 12.50 5.74
CA GLN A 92 1.82 13.37 6.46
C GLN A 92 1.09 14.55 7.14
N GLY A 93 0.08 15.10 6.48
CA GLY A 93 -0.75 16.16 7.05
C GLY A 93 -1.47 15.75 8.34
N PHE A 94 -1.92 14.49 8.43
CA PHE A 94 -2.57 13.94 9.62
C PHE A 94 -1.57 13.59 10.73
N MET A 95 -0.39 13.10 10.38
CA MET A 95 0.65 12.79 11.36
C MET A 95 1.22 14.07 11.99
N GLY A 96 1.07 15.21 11.31
CA GLY A 96 1.62 16.49 11.69
C GLY A 96 3.12 16.60 11.38
N LYS A 97 3.60 17.84 11.28
CA LYS A 97 5.06 18.07 11.16
C LYS A 97 5.70 17.90 12.53
N PRO A 98 6.81 17.16 12.66
CA PRO A 98 7.51 17.03 13.93
C PRO A 98 7.75 18.40 14.62
N GLY A 99 7.43 18.48 15.91
CA GLY A 99 7.53 19.69 16.71
C GLY A 99 6.40 20.72 16.50
N SER A 100 5.40 20.45 15.67
CA SER A 100 4.23 21.32 15.53
C SER A 100 3.16 20.99 16.59
N ALA A 101 2.37 21.99 16.96
CA ALA A 101 1.24 21.78 17.86
C ALA A 101 0.28 20.72 17.27
N GLY A 102 -0.07 19.73 18.07
CA GLY A 102 -0.99 18.64 17.66
C GLY A 102 -0.33 17.51 16.87
N SER A 103 0.98 17.54 16.61
CA SER A 103 1.69 16.39 16.07
C SER A 103 1.85 15.29 17.12
N LEU A 104 1.99 14.04 16.66
CA LEU A 104 2.04 12.86 17.54
C LEU A 104 3.22 12.94 18.55
N ASP A 105 4.37 13.42 18.10
CA ASP A 105 5.57 13.64 18.93
C ASP A 105 5.38 14.71 19.98
N THR A 106 4.68 15.81 19.65
CA THR A 106 4.34 16.87 20.60
C THR A 106 3.35 16.37 21.65
N ILE A 107 2.27 15.69 21.24
CA ILE A 107 1.28 15.10 22.15
C ILE A 107 1.93 14.05 23.07
N TYR A 108 2.85 13.24 22.54
CA TYR A 108 3.62 12.30 23.35
C TYR A 108 4.53 13.01 24.36
N SER A 109 5.18 14.10 23.98
CA SER A 109 6.00 14.91 24.86
C SER A 109 5.17 15.59 25.96
N GLU A 110 3.97 16.06 25.63
CA GLU A 110 3.02 16.63 26.61
C GLU A 110 2.58 15.56 27.63
N LEU A 111 2.30 14.33 27.20
CA LEU A 111 2.02 13.22 28.09
C LEU A 111 3.21 12.92 29.00
N GLN A 112 4.43 12.87 28.46
CA GLN A 112 5.64 12.66 29.30
C GLN A 112 5.82 13.76 30.35
N ASN A 113 5.63 15.03 29.99
CA ASN A 113 5.72 16.15 30.90
C ASN A 113 4.66 16.09 32.00
N ALA A 114 3.44 15.74 31.67
CA ALA A 114 2.35 15.56 32.62
C ALA A 114 2.63 14.41 33.61
N LEU A 115 3.18 13.28 33.13
CA LEU A 115 3.62 12.18 33.98
C LEU A 115 4.78 12.57 34.91
N GLN A 116 5.69 13.41 34.43
CA GLN A 116 6.79 13.96 35.24
C GLN A 116 6.25 14.89 36.34
N GLY A 117 5.16 15.64 36.07
CA GLY A 117 4.41 16.41 37.05
C GLY A 117 3.88 15.56 38.20
N ILE A 118 3.27 14.41 37.89
CA ILE A 118 2.80 13.44 38.90
C ILE A 118 4.00 12.88 39.70
N ALA A 119 5.11 12.54 39.04
CA ALA A 119 6.27 11.98 39.74
C ALA A 119 6.87 12.98 40.72
N THR A 120 6.78 14.29 40.45
CA THR A 120 7.27 15.36 41.31
C THR A 120 6.30 15.68 42.46
N SER A 121 5.01 15.64 42.18
CA SER A 121 3.94 16.00 43.15
C SER A 121 2.81 14.99 43.10
N PRO A 122 2.99 13.78 43.68
CA PRO A 122 2.02 12.66 43.57
C PRO A 122 0.66 12.97 44.18
N ASP A 123 0.61 13.86 45.18
CA ASP A 123 -0.60 14.22 45.93
C ASP A 123 -1.38 15.37 45.26
N ASP A 124 -0.83 15.99 44.21
CA ASP A 124 -1.49 17.10 43.52
C ASP A 124 -2.58 16.56 42.56
N TYR A 125 -3.82 16.93 42.84
CA TYR A 125 -4.99 16.57 42.03
C TYR A 125 -4.93 17.20 40.63
N THR A 126 -4.32 18.39 40.50
CA THR A 126 -4.17 19.07 39.23
C THR A 126 -3.22 18.30 38.32
N ALA A 127 -2.05 17.89 38.84
CA ALA A 127 -1.08 17.10 38.09
C ALA A 127 -1.67 15.74 37.63
N ARG A 128 -2.50 15.14 38.46
CA ARG A 128 -3.23 13.88 38.11
C ARG A 128 -4.26 14.12 36.99
N ALA A 129 -5.03 15.22 37.07
CA ALA A 129 -6.00 15.60 36.06
C ALA A 129 -5.32 15.91 34.71
N ASP A 130 -4.20 16.63 34.74
CA ASP A 130 -3.43 16.98 33.53
C ASP A 130 -2.87 15.72 32.84
N ALA A 131 -2.36 14.77 33.61
CA ALA A 131 -1.89 13.50 33.03
C ALA A 131 -3.02 12.68 32.42
N LEU A 132 -4.18 12.64 33.07
CA LEU A 132 -5.36 11.95 32.49
C LEU A 132 -5.82 12.64 31.22
N ALA A 133 -5.89 13.97 31.19
CA ALA A 133 -6.28 14.73 30.00
C ALA A 133 -5.27 14.53 28.84
N SER A 134 -3.97 14.54 29.14
CA SER A 134 -2.93 14.27 28.13
C SER A 134 -3.01 12.85 27.58
N ALA A 135 -3.30 11.86 28.44
CA ALA A 135 -3.51 10.48 28.01
C ALA A 135 -4.76 10.30 27.15
N GLN A 136 -5.87 10.97 27.49
CA GLN A 136 -7.07 10.98 26.65
C GLN A 136 -6.79 11.60 25.29
N THR A 137 -6.10 12.74 25.25
CA THR A 137 -5.71 13.40 23.99
C THR A 137 -4.87 12.47 23.13
N MET A 138 -3.93 11.73 23.72
CA MET A 138 -3.11 10.74 23.02
C MET A 138 -3.96 9.62 22.42
N ALA A 139 -4.83 9.01 23.21
CA ALA A 139 -5.73 7.93 22.77
C ALA A 139 -6.69 8.40 21.66
N GLU A 140 -7.31 9.57 21.81
CA GLU A 140 -8.19 10.16 20.81
C GLU A 140 -7.45 10.48 19.51
N THR A 141 -6.19 10.91 19.61
CA THR A 141 -5.36 11.20 18.43
C THR A 141 -5.01 9.91 17.67
N LEU A 142 -4.60 8.85 18.36
CA LEU A 142 -4.34 7.55 17.75
C LEU A 142 -5.60 6.99 17.05
N ASN A 143 -6.75 7.06 17.72
CA ASN A 143 -8.04 6.63 17.16
C ASN A 143 -8.43 7.43 15.92
N ARG A 144 -8.25 8.75 15.96
CA ARG A 144 -8.53 9.65 14.82
C ARG A 144 -7.61 9.33 13.64
N MET A 145 -6.32 9.09 13.88
CA MET A 145 -5.36 8.70 12.84
C MET A 145 -5.74 7.36 12.21
N SER A 146 -6.08 6.35 13.02
CA SER A 146 -6.54 5.05 12.52
C SER A 146 -7.78 5.19 11.65
N ASN A 147 -8.80 5.91 12.12
CA ASN A 147 -10.03 6.15 11.36
C ASN A 147 -9.74 6.86 10.02
N THR A 148 -8.80 7.79 10.03
CA THR A 148 -8.39 8.51 8.81
C THR A 148 -7.70 7.57 7.81
N ILE A 149 -6.79 6.71 8.28
CA ILE A 149 -6.14 5.71 7.42
C ILE A 149 -7.19 4.77 6.82
N GLN A 150 -8.17 4.29 7.60
CA GLN A 150 -9.24 3.43 7.08
C GLN A 150 -10.13 4.18 6.08
N SER A 151 -10.43 5.46 6.32
CA SER A 151 -11.16 6.29 5.36
C SER A 151 -10.39 6.44 4.04
N MET A 152 -9.09 6.71 4.11
CA MET A 152 -8.23 6.79 2.92
C MET A 152 -8.18 5.46 2.15
N ARG A 153 -8.15 4.32 2.84
CA ARG A 153 -8.23 3.00 2.20
C ARG A 153 -9.58 2.79 1.50
N GLY A 154 -10.69 3.20 2.14
CA GLY A 154 -12.01 3.17 1.51
C GLY A 154 -12.11 4.07 0.28
N GLU A 155 -11.48 5.25 0.32
CA GLU A 155 -11.40 6.15 -0.85
C GLU A 155 -10.62 5.50 -2.01
N THR A 156 -9.51 4.80 -1.73
CA THR A 156 -8.77 4.10 -2.81
C THR A 156 -9.64 3.03 -3.48
N GLU A 157 -10.45 2.29 -2.73
CA GLU A 157 -11.43 1.33 -3.30
C GLU A 157 -12.42 2.04 -4.23
N GLY A 158 -12.99 3.15 -3.78
CA GLY A 158 -13.93 3.94 -4.58
C GLY A 158 -13.29 4.50 -5.85
N GLN A 159 -12.07 5.00 -5.75
CA GLN A 159 -11.33 5.55 -6.89
C GLN A 159 -10.91 4.46 -7.89
N ILE A 160 -10.50 3.27 -7.41
CA ILE A 160 -10.23 2.11 -8.27
C ILE A 160 -11.51 1.73 -9.04
N ALA A 161 -12.67 1.67 -8.39
CA ALA A 161 -13.94 1.36 -9.04
C ALA A 161 -14.30 2.38 -10.14
N ALA A 162 -14.16 3.67 -9.84
CA ALA A 162 -14.40 4.75 -10.80
C ALA A 162 -13.45 4.69 -11.99
N ASN A 163 -12.15 4.48 -11.72
CA ASN A 163 -11.13 4.38 -12.77
C ASN A 163 -11.36 3.17 -13.67
N VAL A 164 -11.77 2.03 -13.13
CA VAL A 164 -12.12 0.83 -13.90
C VAL A 164 -13.34 1.09 -14.80
N HIS A 165 -14.35 1.78 -14.29
CA HIS A 165 -15.52 2.16 -15.10
C HIS A 165 -15.11 3.07 -16.27
N ASN A 166 -14.34 4.13 -15.99
CA ASN A 166 -13.86 5.07 -16.99
C ASN A 166 -12.95 4.39 -18.04
N LEU A 167 -12.05 3.52 -17.58
CA LEU A 167 -11.14 2.75 -18.43
C LEU A 167 -11.91 1.89 -19.44
N ASN A 168 -12.92 1.15 -18.99
CA ASN A 168 -13.77 0.35 -19.88
C ASN A 168 -14.49 1.23 -20.91
N GLY A 169 -14.98 2.41 -20.51
CA GLY A 169 -15.59 3.38 -21.40
C GLY A 169 -14.61 3.87 -22.49
N MET A 170 -13.38 4.20 -22.09
CA MET A 170 -12.32 4.65 -23.02
C MET A 170 -11.88 3.53 -23.98
N LEU A 171 -11.74 2.29 -23.49
CA LEU A 171 -11.40 1.14 -24.32
C LEU A 171 -12.47 0.86 -25.38
N ASN A 172 -13.75 0.90 -25.01
CA ASN A 172 -14.85 0.75 -25.96
C ASN A 172 -14.88 1.89 -26.99
N SER A 173 -14.68 3.14 -26.56
CA SER A 173 -14.61 4.29 -27.46
C SER A 173 -13.43 4.17 -28.43
N LEU A 174 -12.28 3.67 -27.97
CA LEU A 174 -11.11 3.45 -28.82
C LEU A 174 -11.34 2.33 -29.84
N ALA A 175 -12.03 1.25 -29.44
CA ALA A 175 -12.43 0.20 -30.38
C ALA A 175 -13.40 0.70 -31.45
N GLU A 176 -14.33 1.59 -31.10
CA GLU A 176 -15.22 2.24 -32.07
C GLU A 176 -14.43 3.12 -33.04
N VAL A 177 -13.46 3.90 -32.56
CA VAL A 177 -12.56 4.68 -33.42
C VAL A 177 -11.77 3.76 -34.34
N ASN A 178 -11.20 2.65 -33.85
CA ASN A 178 -10.53 1.66 -34.68
C ASN A 178 -11.43 1.10 -35.78
N ASN A 179 -12.68 0.72 -35.44
CA ASN A 179 -13.63 0.22 -36.44
C ASN A 179 -13.97 1.26 -37.51
N ARG A 180 -14.11 2.53 -37.12
CA ARG A 180 -14.35 3.60 -38.07
C ARG A 180 -13.17 3.87 -38.99
N MET A 181 -11.92 3.60 -38.56
CA MET A 181 -10.72 3.73 -39.38
C MET A 181 -10.70 2.76 -40.58
N LEU A 182 -11.45 1.66 -40.51
CA LEU A 182 -11.56 0.65 -41.57
C LEU A 182 -12.46 1.10 -42.71
N ASP A 183 -13.18 2.23 -42.59
CA ASP A 183 -14.03 2.78 -43.63
C ASP A 183 -13.19 3.38 -44.76
N LEU A 184 -13.19 2.73 -45.90
CA LEU A 184 -12.43 3.14 -47.10
C LEU A 184 -13.02 4.39 -47.82
N GLY A 185 -14.27 4.77 -47.49
CA GLY A 185 -14.96 5.94 -48.04
C GLY A 185 -14.60 7.25 -47.34
N MET A 186 -13.80 7.22 -46.31
CA MET A 186 -13.48 8.37 -45.47
C MET A 186 -12.53 9.35 -46.15
N THR A 187 -12.78 10.65 -45.97
CA THR A 187 -11.86 11.70 -46.41
C THR A 187 -10.59 11.74 -45.54
N ASP A 188 -9.46 12.18 -46.10
CA ASP A 188 -8.19 12.30 -45.37
C ASP A 188 -8.31 13.17 -44.12
N SER A 189 -9.09 14.26 -44.18
CA SER A 189 -9.29 15.13 -43.04
C SER A 189 -10.12 14.47 -41.93
N SER A 190 -11.13 13.66 -42.26
CA SER A 190 -11.88 12.88 -41.30
C SER A 190 -11.04 11.79 -40.66
N ARG A 191 -10.19 11.15 -41.45
CA ARG A 191 -9.22 10.16 -40.97
C ARG A 191 -8.21 10.80 -40.03
N ALA A 192 -7.68 11.97 -40.31
CA ALA A 192 -6.76 12.70 -39.45
C ALA A 192 -7.43 13.08 -38.11
N ALA A 193 -8.68 13.53 -38.13
CA ALA A 193 -9.44 13.83 -36.92
C ALA A 193 -9.68 12.59 -36.03
N LEU A 194 -9.97 11.44 -36.65
CA LEU A 194 -10.11 10.17 -35.92
C LEU A 194 -8.77 9.71 -35.32
N MET A 195 -7.65 9.90 -36.05
CA MET A 195 -6.32 9.62 -35.50
C MET A 195 -5.99 10.50 -34.30
N ASP A 196 -6.37 11.79 -34.31
CA ASP A 196 -6.21 12.68 -33.17
C ASP A 196 -7.10 12.23 -31.99
N GLN A 197 -8.33 11.79 -32.26
CA GLN A 197 -9.22 11.23 -31.23
C GLN A 197 -8.64 9.94 -30.65
N ARG A 198 -8.14 9.03 -31.49
CA ARG A 198 -7.46 7.81 -31.09
C ARG A 198 -6.29 8.10 -30.14
N ASP A 199 -5.41 9.05 -30.50
CA ASP A 199 -4.21 9.34 -29.74
C ASP A 199 -4.54 10.00 -28.39
N ARG A 200 -5.59 10.82 -28.32
CA ARG A 200 -6.12 11.33 -27.05
C ARG A 200 -6.65 10.20 -26.17
N LEU A 201 -7.43 9.27 -26.72
CA LEU A 201 -7.95 8.12 -25.98
C LEU A 201 -6.81 7.23 -25.47
N VAL A 202 -5.78 6.97 -26.30
CA VAL A 202 -4.59 6.22 -25.86
C VAL A 202 -3.90 6.92 -24.69
N SER A 203 -3.75 8.25 -24.73
CA SER A 203 -3.16 9.02 -23.63
C SER A 203 -4.03 8.98 -22.37
N SER A 204 -5.35 9.09 -22.51
CA SER A 204 -6.26 8.98 -21.36
C SER A 204 -6.29 7.57 -20.74
N VAL A 205 -6.19 6.52 -21.57
CA VAL A 205 -6.02 5.15 -21.07
C VAL A 205 -4.69 5.00 -20.33
N ALA A 206 -3.61 5.62 -20.85
CA ALA A 206 -2.29 5.57 -20.23
C ALA A 206 -2.24 6.29 -18.87
N GLU A 207 -3.08 7.28 -18.64
CA GLU A 207 -3.24 7.94 -17.36
C GLU A 207 -3.77 6.96 -16.29
N LEU A 208 -4.65 6.02 -16.69
CA LEU A 208 -5.25 5.05 -15.77
C LEU A 208 -4.43 3.76 -15.62
N VAL A 209 -3.84 3.27 -16.72
CA VAL A 209 -3.03 2.04 -16.74
C VAL A 209 -1.82 2.20 -17.66
N ASP A 210 -0.75 1.51 -17.32
CA ASP A 210 0.45 1.48 -18.14
C ASP A 210 0.24 0.66 -19.41
N VAL A 211 0.24 1.34 -20.56
CA VAL A 211 -0.04 0.72 -21.85
C VAL A 211 1.10 0.89 -22.86
N ARG A 212 1.24 -0.12 -23.68
CA ARG A 212 2.01 -0.09 -24.92
C ARG A 212 1.05 -0.06 -26.10
N ALA A 213 1.19 0.97 -26.94
CA ALA A 213 0.40 1.15 -28.15
C ALA A 213 1.19 0.68 -29.38
N ASP A 214 0.54 -0.12 -30.23
CA ASP A 214 1.04 -0.52 -31.54
C ASP A 214 0.17 0.11 -32.63
N TYR A 215 0.74 1.09 -33.33
CA TYR A 215 0.07 1.88 -34.38
C TYR A 215 0.19 1.18 -35.72
N ARG A 216 -0.94 0.81 -36.33
CA ARG A 216 -1.02 0.08 -37.58
C ARG A 216 -1.09 0.99 -38.80
N ALA A 217 -0.75 0.44 -39.95
CA ALA A 217 -0.77 1.18 -41.21
C ALA A 217 -2.17 1.63 -41.66
N ASP A 218 -3.23 0.92 -41.25
CA ASP A 218 -4.62 1.27 -41.52
C ASP A 218 -5.12 2.43 -40.63
N GLY A 219 -4.30 2.90 -39.70
CA GLY A 219 -4.61 3.95 -38.73
C GLY A 219 -5.19 3.44 -37.44
N SER A 220 -5.49 2.16 -37.30
CA SER A 220 -5.93 1.55 -36.03
C SER A 220 -4.78 1.44 -35.03
N VAL A 221 -5.10 1.18 -33.76
CA VAL A 221 -4.12 0.93 -32.71
C VAL A 221 -4.49 -0.32 -31.92
N ALA A 222 -3.52 -1.18 -31.66
CA ALA A 222 -3.63 -2.21 -30.65
C ALA A 222 -3.03 -1.72 -29.33
N LEU A 223 -3.68 -2.04 -28.22
CA LEU A 223 -3.20 -1.74 -26.88
C LEU A 223 -2.95 -3.02 -26.09
N MET A 224 -1.85 -3.03 -25.38
CA MET A 224 -1.52 -4.05 -24.39
C MET A 224 -0.93 -3.40 -23.15
N THR A 225 -1.03 -4.05 -22.00
CA THR A 225 -0.28 -3.62 -20.79
C THR A 225 1.23 -3.78 -21.04
N ARG A 226 2.06 -3.13 -20.22
CA ARG A 226 3.52 -3.32 -20.29
C ARG A 226 3.93 -4.78 -20.09
N SER A 227 3.19 -5.53 -19.27
CA SER A 227 3.38 -6.97 -19.04
C SER A 227 2.93 -7.86 -20.22
N GLY A 228 2.34 -7.27 -21.28
CA GLY A 228 1.95 -7.98 -22.50
C GLY A 228 0.52 -8.50 -22.53
N VAL A 229 -0.33 -8.15 -21.57
CA VAL A 229 -1.75 -8.52 -21.59
C VAL A 229 -2.50 -7.62 -22.58
N GLY A 230 -3.16 -8.20 -23.57
CA GLY A 230 -3.91 -7.48 -24.59
C GLY A 230 -5.14 -6.79 -24.05
N LEU A 231 -5.30 -5.49 -24.33
CA LEU A 231 -6.46 -4.68 -23.94
C LEU A 231 -7.39 -4.46 -25.13
N ILE A 232 -6.84 -4.11 -26.28
CA ILE A 232 -7.55 -3.94 -27.56
C ILE A 232 -6.68 -4.52 -28.67
N ASP A 233 -7.27 -5.43 -29.44
CA ASP A 233 -6.73 -5.92 -30.71
C ASP A 233 -7.90 -6.27 -31.64
N ASN A 234 -8.26 -7.54 -31.80
CA ASN A 234 -9.43 -8.01 -32.55
C ASN A 234 -10.72 -7.98 -31.70
N GLY A 235 -10.63 -7.53 -30.44
CA GLY A 235 -11.71 -7.36 -29.49
C GLY A 235 -11.23 -6.53 -28.32
N VAL A 236 -12.15 -6.16 -27.42
CA VAL A 236 -11.91 -5.36 -26.22
C VAL A 236 -11.91 -6.25 -25.01
N SER A 237 -10.84 -6.17 -24.21
CA SER A 237 -10.81 -6.77 -22.87
C SER A 237 -11.58 -5.90 -21.90
N SER A 238 -12.24 -6.51 -20.93
CA SER A 238 -13.05 -5.81 -19.92
C SER A 238 -12.42 -5.95 -18.55
N PHE A 239 -12.18 -4.82 -17.90
CA PHE A 239 -11.77 -4.76 -16.50
C PHE A 239 -12.98 -4.92 -15.60
N LYS A 240 -12.84 -5.69 -14.53
CA LYS A 240 -13.86 -5.87 -13.50
C LYS A 240 -13.24 -5.63 -12.14
N PHE A 241 -13.87 -4.75 -11.36
CA PHE A 241 -13.52 -4.53 -9.97
C PHE A 241 -14.66 -4.98 -9.07
N GLU A 242 -14.36 -5.89 -8.15
CA GLU A 242 -15.28 -6.36 -7.12
C GLU A 242 -14.84 -5.75 -5.79
N SER A 243 -15.48 -4.65 -5.40
CA SER A 243 -15.17 -3.95 -4.15
C SER A 243 -15.47 -4.85 -2.94
N ALA A 244 -14.61 -4.79 -1.93
CA ALA A 244 -14.84 -5.47 -0.66
C ALA A 244 -15.85 -4.71 0.25
N GLY A 245 -16.29 -3.53 -0.16
CA GLY A 245 -17.16 -2.68 0.65
C GLY A 245 -16.38 -1.93 1.73
N ASN A 246 -16.83 -2.04 2.99
CA ASN A 246 -16.16 -1.37 4.08
C ASN A 246 -14.90 -2.14 4.50
N LEU A 247 -13.75 -1.49 4.38
CA LEU A 247 -12.49 -2.02 4.85
C LEU A 247 -12.34 -1.81 6.36
N SER A 248 -11.79 -2.80 7.03
CA SER A 248 -11.38 -2.74 8.44
C SER A 248 -9.86 -2.77 8.56
N THR A 249 -9.33 -2.57 9.76
CA THR A 249 -7.89 -2.71 10.04
C THR A 249 -7.35 -4.10 9.70
N THR A 250 -8.20 -5.14 9.78
CA THR A 250 -7.84 -6.53 9.44
C THR A 250 -8.08 -6.91 7.98
N SER A 251 -8.57 -5.97 7.14
CA SER A 251 -8.77 -6.22 5.72
C SER A 251 -7.45 -6.05 4.98
N THR A 252 -6.78 -7.17 4.69
CA THR A 252 -5.49 -7.22 3.99
C THR A 252 -5.62 -7.89 2.63
N PHE A 253 -4.74 -7.53 1.72
CA PHE A 253 -4.56 -8.23 0.47
C PHE A 253 -3.82 -9.56 0.72
N ASP A 254 -4.28 -10.63 0.07
CA ASP A 254 -3.59 -11.91 0.01
C ASP A 254 -3.55 -12.35 -1.47
N PRO A 255 -2.43 -12.88 -1.98
CA PRO A 255 -2.37 -13.43 -3.34
C PRO A 255 -3.35 -14.58 -3.59
N ASP A 256 -3.75 -15.29 -2.52
CA ASP A 256 -4.80 -16.29 -2.57
C ASP A 256 -6.18 -15.59 -2.60
N PRO A 257 -6.94 -15.73 -3.71
CA PRO A 257 -8.24 -15.06 -3.86
C PRO A 257 -9.24 -15.37 -2.76
N ASP A 258 -9.13 -16.54 -2.10
CA ASP A 258 -10.06 -16.95 -1.05
C ASP A 258 -9.72 -16.33 0.32
N LYS A 259 -8.52 -15.81 0.47
CA LYS A 259 -8.03 -15.18 1.70
C LYS A 259 -8.03 -13.65 1.63
N THR A 260 -7.99 -13.06 0.44
CA THR A 260 -7.98 -11.61 0.29
C THR A 260 -9.28 -11.00 0.81
N LYS A 261 -9.15 -9.93 1.61
CA LYS A 261 -10.26 -9.20 2.23
C LYS A 261 -10.41 -7.78 1.66
N VAL A 262 -9.77 -7.50 0.54
CA VAL A 262 -9.86 -6.24 -0.20
C VAL A 262 -10.46 -6.49 -1.58
N GLY A 263 -10.89 -5.42 -2.26
CA GLY A 263 -11.49 -5.55 -3.59
C GLY A 263 -10.56 -6.16 -4.62
N LYS A 264 -11.11 -7.02 -5.47
CA LYS A 264 -10.41 -7.78 -6.51
C LYS A 264 -10.50 -7.07 -7.85
N LEU A 265 -9.37 -6.93 -8.52
CA LEU A 265 -9.30 -6.37 -9.87
C LEU A 265 -8.89 -7.44 -10.87
N SER A 266 -9.77 -7.74 -11.79
CA SER A 266 -9.55 -8.73 -12.84
C SER A 266 -9.76 -8.15 -14.23
N LEU A 267 -9.19 -8.80 -15.23
CA LEU A 267 -9.37 -8.53 -16.64
C LEU A 267 -9.91 -9.77 -17.32
N THR A 268 -10.99 -9.62 -18.07
CA THR A 268 -11.52 -10.68 -18.94
C THR A 268 -11.18 -10.36 -20.39
N THR A 269 -10.43 -11.22 -21.05
CA THR A 269 -10.06 -11.08 -22.45
C THR A 269 -11.25 -11.43 -23.36
N PRO A 270 -11.23 -11.02 -24.67
CA PRO A 270 -12.27 -11.40 -25.64
C PRO A 270 -12.44 -12.90 -25.80
N SER A 271 -11.41 -13.71 -25.50
CA SER A 271 -11.47 -15.18 -25.51
C SER A 271 -12.11 -15.78 -24.28
N GLY A 272 -12.48 -14.97 -23.27
CA GLY A 272 -13.09 -15.42 -22.02
C GLY A 272 -12.09 -15.79 -20.91
N LEU A 273 -10.78 -15.61 -21.14
CA LEU A 273 -9.79 -15.81 -20.08
C LEU A 273 -9.87 -14.66 -19.07
N THR A 274 -10.00 -14.99 -17.79
CA THR A 274 -9.97 -14.00 -16.69
C THR A 274 -8.61 -14.06 -15.98
N ILE A 275 -8.00 -12.90 -15.78
CA ILE A 275 -6.67 -12.69 -15.21
C ILE A 275 -6.84 -11.83 -13.97
N ASP A 276 -6.33 -12.26 -12.81
CA ASP A 276 -6.20 -11.40 -11.63
C ASP A 276 -5.00 -10.47 -11.84
N LEU A 277 -5.28 -9.16 -11.92
CA LEU A 277 -4.26 -8.17 -12.25
C LEU A 277 -3.37 -7.81 -11.07
N VAL A 278 -3.90 -7.93 -9.85
CA VAL A 278 -3.17 -7.60 -8.61
C VAL A 278 -2.24 -8.74 -8.23
N ALA A 279 -2.76 -9.96 -8.14
CA ALA A 279 -1.98 -11.15 -7.77
C ALA A 279 -0.83 -11.43 -8.75
N GLN A 280 -1.02 -11.09 -10.04
CA GLN A 280 0.01 -11.28 -11.06
C GLN A 280 0.93 -10.06 -11.27
N GLY A 281 0.70 -8.95 -10.55
CA GLY A 281 1.52 -7.73 -10.68
C GLY A 281 1.52 -7.13 -12.08
N VAL A 282 0.39 -7.23 -12.79
CA VAL A 282 0.28 -6.81 -14.20
C VAL A 282 0.35 -5.30 -14.36
N LEU A 283 -0.20 -4.53 -13.40
CA LEU A 283 -0.29 -3.07 -13.46
C LEU A 283 0.91 -2.41 -12.80
N GLN A 284 1.76 -1.77 -13.59
CA GLN A 284 3.01 -1.16 -13.13
C GLN A 284 3.04 0.37 -13.28
N GLY A 285 1.96 0.99 -13.78
CA GLY A 285 1.86 2.42 -14.00
C GLY A 285 0.40 2.87 -14.09
N GLY A 286 0.21 4.17 -14.33
CA GLY A 286 -1.09 4.81 -14.28
C GLY A 286 -1.65 4.95 -12.85
N GLU A 287 -2.78 5.59 -12.73
CA GLU A 287 -3.43 5.77 -11.42
C GLU A 287 -3.76 4.43 -10.74
N LEU A 288 -4.22 3.42 -11.48
CA LEU A 288 -4.51 2.11 -10.92
C LEU A 288 -3.25 1.44 -10.36
N GLY A 289 -2.11 1.55 -11.07
CA GLY A 289 -0.82 1.07 -10.58
C GLY A 289 -0.33 1.79 -9.33
N GLY A 290 -0.77 3.02 -9.08
CA GLY A 290 -0.48 3.78 -7.86
C GLY A 290 -1.44 3.48 -6.70
N LEU A 291 -2.75 3.38 -6.98
CA LEU A 291 -3.80 3.18 -5.98
C LEU A 291 -3.73 1.79 -5.31
N LEU A 292 -3.43 0.74 -6.08
CA LEU A 292 -3.35 -0.62 -5.54
C LEU A 292 -2.28 -0.76 -4.44
N PRO A 293 -1.00 -0.38 -4.66
CA PRO A 293 0.00 -0.42 -3.60
C PRO A 293 -0.30 0.53 -2.43
N LEU A 294 -0.95 1.67 -2.67
CA LEU A 294 -1.40 2.55 -1.59
C LEU A 294 -2.38 1.83 -0.66
N ARG A 295 -3.40 1.17 -1.22
CA ARG A 295 -4.41 0.42 -0.47
C ARG A 295 -3.82 -0.79 0.25
N ASP A 296 -3.00 -1.59 -0.46
CA ASP A 296 -2.61 -2.93 -0.03
C ASP A 296 -1.32 -2.94 0.79
N LYS A 297 -0.46 -1.92 0.64
CA LYS A 297 0.83 -1.86 1.29
C LYS A 297 1.01 -0.59 2.12
N THR A 298 1.06 0.58 1.49
CA THR A 298 1.47 1.82 2.16
C THR A 298 0.56 2.20 3.32
N LEU A 299 -0.76 2.19 3.11
CA LEU A 299 -1.73 2.55 4.15
C LEU A 299 -1.88 1.43 5.20
N THR A 300 -1.66 0.17 4.84
CA THR A 300 -1.64 -0.95 5.80
C THR A 300 -0.39 -0.91 6.66
N GLU A 301 0.77 -0.58 6.11
CA GLU A 301 2.00 -0.36 6.86
C GLU A 301 1.87 0.82 7.84
N ALA A 302 1.27 1.94 7.40
CA ALA A 302 0.99 3.08 8.28
C ALA A 302 0.05 2.70 9.43
N GLN A 303 -0.99 1.90 9.17
CA GLN A 303 -1.87 1.37 10.21
C GLN A 303 -1.12 0.47 11.19
N SER A 304 -0.29 -0.44 10.69
CA SER A 304 0.50 -1.35 11.52
C SER A 304 1.47 -0.60 12.44
N GLN A 305 2.12 0.45 11.95
CA GLN A 305 2.99 1.31 12.76
C GLN A 305 2.20 2.05 13.87
N LEU A 306 1.00 2.52 13.55
CA LEU A 306 0.13 3.17 14.52
C LEU A 306 -0.35 2.18 15.59
N ASP A 307 -0.71 0.97 15.19
CA ASP A 307 -1.12 -0.10 16.08
C ASP A 307 0.02 -0.53 17.03
N GLU A 308 1.26 -0.55 16.52
CA GLU A 308 2.45 -0.83 17.34
C GLU A 308 2.70 0.25 18.39
N ILE A 309 2.53 1.53 18.02
CA ILE A 309 2.63 2.65 18.99
C ILE A 309 1.55 2.52 20.07
N ALA A 310 0.31 2.25 19.68
CA ALA A 310 -0.81 2.07 20.60
C ALA A 310 -0.58 0.88 21.53
N ALA A 311 -0.16 -0.25 21.00
CA ALA A 311 0.18 -1.45 21.77
C ALA A 311 1.34 -1.21 22.74
N GLY A 312 2.39 -0.50 22.28
CA GLY A 312 3.53 -0.13 23.12
C GLY A 312 3.14 0.76 24.30
N LEU A 313 2.28 1.77 24.06
CA LEU A 313 1.73 2.63 25.12
C LEU A 313 0.88 1.80 26.09
N ALA A 314 -0.05 1.00 25.62
CA ALA A 314 -0.88 0.16 26.46
C ALA A 314 -0.02 -0.79 27.30
N GLN A 315 0.96 -1.44 26.71
CA GLN A 315 1.89 -2.32 27.41
C GLN A 315 2.72 -1.59 28.48
N ALA A 316 3.22 -0.37 28.16
CA ALA A 316 4.02 0.40 29.09
C ALA A 316 3.24 0.78 30.38
N PHE A 317 1.95 1.09 30.25
CA PHE A 317 1.12 1.56 31.35
C PHE A 317 0.24 0.50 32.01
N SER A 318 -0.01 -0.62 31.34
CA SER A 318 -0.84 -1.72 31.91
C SER A 318 -0.02 -2.95 32.33
N THR A 319 1.30 -2.95 32.09
CA THR A 319 2.14 -4.09 32.45
C THR A 319 2.46 -4.12 33.94
N ASN A 320 2.00 -5.16 34.61
CA ASN A 320 2.36 -5.48 36.01
C ASN A 320 3.58 -6.40 36.00
N LYS A 321 4.60 -6.03 36.77
CA LYS A 321 5.79 -6.86 36.98
C LYS A 321 5.60 -7.66 38.28
N ALA A 322 5.50 -8.97 38.16
CA ALA A 322 5.45 -9.89 39.29
C ALA A 322 6.81 -10.61 39.43
N PRO A 323 7.67 -10.15 40.36
CA PRO A 323 8.93 -10.84 40.62
C PRO A 323 8.65 -12.27 41.11
N GLY A 324 9.45 -13.21 40.67
CA GLY A 324 9.40 -14.60 41.12
C GLY A 324 9.69 -14.69 42.63
N LYS A 325 9.04 -15.63 43.29
CA LYS A 325 9.33 -15.93 44.67
C LYS A 325 10.57 -16.82 44.74
N PRO A 326 11.55 -16.53 45.63
CA PRO A 326 12.72 -17.38 45.79
C PRO A 326 12.33 -18.84 46.03
N ALA A 327 12.95 -19.75 45.32
CA ALA A 327 12.72 -21.20 45.43
C ALA A 327 14.08 -21.93 45.46
N VAL A 328 14.13 -23.03 46.24
CA VAL A 328 15.29 -23.89 46.35
C VAL A 328 14.84 -25.35 46.24
N ASP A 329 15.73 -26.19 45.70
CA ASP A 329 15.57 -27.64 45.70
C ASP A 329 16.96 -28.29 45.82
N GLY A 330 17.25 -28.76 47.01
CA GLY A 330 18.59 -29.22 47.37
C GLY A 330 19.63 -28.10 47.29
N ALA A 331 20.59 -28.21 46.39
CA ALA A 331 21.60 -27.19 46.13
C ALA A 331 21.20 -26.19 45.03
N ALA A 332 20.17 -26.49 44.27
CA ALA A 332 19.70 -25.61 43.19
C ALA A 332 18.82 -24.49 43.77
N ALA A 333 19.05 -23.27 43.28
CA ALA A 333 18.36 -22.08 43.68
C ALA A 333 17.74 -21.33 42.48
N GLY A 334 16.69 -20.58 42.70
CA GLY A 334 16.03 -19.82 41.65
C GLY A 334 14.70 -19.23 42.08
N TYR A 335 13.66 -19.33 41.24
CA TYR A 335 12.40 -18.61 41.45
C TYR A 335 11.19 -19.42 41.01
N ASP A 336 10.09 -19.24 41.73
CA ASP A 336 8.73 -19.63 41.38
C ASP A 336 8.00 -18.44 40.76
N LEU A 337 7.40 -18.63 39.59
CA LEU A 337 6.63 -17.63 38.84
C LEU A 337 5.15 -18.02 38.83
N ASP A 338 4.26 -17.04 38.97
CA ASP A 338 2.83 -17.19 38.76
C ASP A 338 2.48 -16.76 37.34
N LEU A 339 1.89 -17.68 36.56
CA LEU A 339 1.51 -17.48 35.16
C LEU A 339 -0.02 -17.29 34.99
N ALA A 340 -0.79 -17.15 36.06
CA ALA A 340 -2.26 -17.16 36.01
C ALA A 340 -2.85 -16.08 35.09
N ASN A 341 -2.18 -14.95 34.92
CA ASN A 341 -2.67 -13.81 34.14
C ASN A 341 -1.84 -13.55 32.89
N MET A 342 -1.07 -14.52 32.41
CA MET A 342 -0.24 -14.40 31.23
C MET A 342 -1.10 -14.50 29.96
N ARG A 343 -1.25 -13.39 29.23
CA ARG A 343 -1.98 -13.30 27.97
C ARG A 343 -1.02 -13.38 26.79
N PRO A 344 -1.48 -13.64 25.59
CA PRO A 344 -0.65 -13.45 24.38
C PRO A 344 0.01 -12.06 24.38
N GLY A 345 1.28 -11.98 24.02
CA GLY A 345 2.13 -10.79 24.11
C GLY A 345 2.77 -10.52 25.48
N ASN A 346 2.28 -11.13 26.56
CA ASN A 346 2.94 -11.07 27.86
C ASN A 346 4.22 -11.92 27.89
N ASP A 347 5.12 -11.66 28.80
CA ASP A 347 6.40 -12.33 28.81
C ASP A 347 6.97 -12.60 30.21
N ILE A 348 7.97 -13.48 30.22
CA ILE A 348 8.82 -13.74 31.36
C ILE A 348 10.21 -13.21 31.05
N LEU A 349 10.73 -12.33 31.89
CA LEU A 349 12.12 -11.89 31.84
C LEU A 349 12.94 -12.77 32.78
N LEU A 350 13.93 -13.46 32.24
CA LEU A 350 14.86 -14.29 32.98
C LEU A 350 16.27 -13.73 32.79
N THR A 351 16.98 -13.50 33.91
CA THR A 351 18.39 -13.16 33.94
C THR A 351 19.14 -14.22 34.72
N TYR A 352 20.16 -14.80 34.11
CA TYR A 352 20.99 -15.80 34.73
C TYR A 352 22.45 -15.65 34.29
N SER A 353 23.37 -16.17 35.05
CA SER A 353 24.75 -16.31 34.62
C SER A 353 25.05 -17.75 34.22
N GLU A 354 25.88 -17.93 33.20
CA GLU A 354 26.41 -19.22 32.74
C GLU A 354 27.90 -19.09 32.43
N GLY A 355 28.70 -19.85 33.11
CA GLY A 355 30.15 -19.72 33.02
C GLY A 355 30.69 -18.33 33.39
N GLY A 356 29.99 -17.62 34.31
CA GLY A 356 30.34 -16.27 34.73
C GLY A 356 29.87 -15.15 33.78
N VAL A 357 29.19 -15.49 32.68
CA VAL A 357 28.63 -14.50 31.73
C VAL A 357 27.14 -14.33 31.99
N GLU A 358 26.69 -13.08 32.15
CA GLU A 358 25.26 -12.76 32.31
C GLU A 358 24.54 -12.95 30.98
N LYS A 359 23.44 -13.69 31.03
CA LYS A 359 22.53 -13.93 29.91
C LYS A 359 21.13 -13.43 30.25
N ARG A 360 20.48 -12.82 29.29
CA ARG A 360 19.09 -12.34 29.39
C ARG A 360 18.24 -13.05 28.36
N VAL A 361 17.14 -13.60 28.84
CA VAL A 361 16.15 -14.29 28.02
C VAL A 361 14.79 -13.69 28.26
N ARG A 362 14.08 -13.44 27.18
CA ARG A 362 12.67 -13.04 27.21
C ARG A 362 11.83 -14.16 26.61
N VAL A 363 10.93 -14.74 27.41
CA VAL A 363 10.00 -15.77 26.95
C VAL A 363 8.65 -15.12 26.74
N VAL A 364 8.21 -15.01 25.48
CA VAL A 364 6.99 -14.31 25.09
C VAL A 364 5.87 -15.33 24.86
N ASN A 365 4.70 -15.06 25.43
CA ASN A 365 3.48 -15.84 25.17
C ASN A 365 2.95 -15.52 23.77
N THR A 366 3.10 -16.42 22.81
CA THR A 366 2.64 -16.25 21.44
C THR A 366 2.14 -17.55 20.84
N THR A 367 1.17 -17.47 19.93
CA THR A 367 0.65 -18.61 19.16
C THR A 367 1.51 -18.94 17.95
N THR A 368 2.39 -18.01 17.54
CA THR A 368 3.37 -18.17 16.43
C THR A 368 4.79 -18.20 17.02
N PRO A 369 5.27 -19.35 17.54
CA PRO A 369 6.51 -19.41 18.28
C PRO A 369 7.73 -19.25 17.34
N GLU A 370 8.43 -18.15 17.49
CA GLU A 370 9.73 -17.89 16.86
C GLU A 370 10.82 -17.69 17.92
N ASN A 371 12.05 -18.12 17.60
CA ASN A 371 13.20 -17.96 18.48
C ASN A 371 14.28 -17.18 17.74
N TYR A 372 14.70 -16.06 18.31
CA TYR A 372 15.75 -15.23 17.74
C TYR A 372 16.54 -14.50 18.85
N THR A 373 17.62 -13.85 18.44
CA THR A 373 18.38 -12.95 19.31
C THR A 373 18.21 -11.53 18.78
N ASP A 374 17.78 -10.63 19.63
CA ASP A 374 17.57 -9.24 19.25
C ASP A 374 18.91 -8.46 19.07
N ALA A 375 18.82 -7.22 18.60
CA ALA A 375 19.99 -6.36 18.38
C ALA A 375 20.77 -6.04 19.66
N SER A 376 20.17 -6.21 20.85
CA SER A 376 20.81 -6.04 22.17
C SER A 376 21.52 -7.28 22.66
N GLY A 377 21.42 -8.40 21.94
CA GLY A 377 21.96 -9.70 22.35
C GLY A 377 21.05 -10.48 23.30
N GLN A 378 19.81 -10.01 23.53
CA GLN A 378 18.82 -10.73 24.33
C GLN A 378 18.20 -11.86 23.51
N LYS A 379 18.17 -13.08 24.08
CA LYS A 379 17.50 -14.22 23.46
C LYS A 379 16.00 -14.10 23.66
N ILE A 380 15.24 -14.10 22.56
CA ILE A 380 13.78 -14.10 22.55
C ILE A 380 13.31 -15.52 22.24
N ILE A 381 12.39 -16.03 23.05
CA ILE A 381 11.77 -17.35 22.90
C ILE A 381 10.26 -17.15 22.82
N GLY A 382 9.67 -17.39 21.66
CA GLY A 382 8.21 -17.44 21.49
C GLY A 382 7.64 -18.78 21.95
N LEU A 383 6.64 -18.78 22.81
CA LEU A 383 6.05 -19.97 23.36
C LEU A 383 4.56 -19.79 23.62
N ASP A 384 3.75 -20.72 23.15
CA ASP A 384 2.32 -20.77 23.52
C ASP A 384 2.18 -21.24 24.98
N MET A 385 1.78 -20.32 25.84
CA MET A 385 1.62 -20.56 27.28
C MET A 385 0.23 -21.13 27.63
N SER A 386 -0.68 -21.23 26.68
CA SER A 386 -2.02 -21.83 26.89
C SER A 386 -1.96 -23.32 27.25
N ALA A 387 -0.86 -23.99 26.88
CA ALA A 387 -0.61 -25.39 27.20
C ALA A 387 -0.35 -25.68 28.68
N GLY A 388 -0.21 -24.64 29.53
CA GLY A 388 -0.03 -24.73 30.95
C GLY A 388 1.41 -25.01 31.41
N GLY A 389 1.65 -24.80 32.73
CA GLY A 389 2.99 -24.84 33.33
C GLY A 389 3.84 -26.06 33.01
N PRO A 390 3.36 -27.31 33.09
CA PRO A 390 4.15 -28.51 32.81
C PRO A 390 4.67 -28.55 31.35
N ALA A 391 3.83 -28.14 30.37
CA ALA A 391 4.25 -28.10 28.95
C ALA A 391 5.26 -26.98 28.72
N ILE A 392 5.07 -25.82 29.33
CA ILE A 392 6.01 -24.70 29.31
C ILE A 392 7.37 -25.11 29.85
N ALA A 393 7.40 -25.74 31.04
CA ALA A 393 8.61 -26.22 31.70
C ALA A 393 9.40 -27.20 30.81
N THR A 394 8.72 -28.17 30.20
CA THR A 394 9.35 -29.14 29.29
C THR A 394 10.00 -28.46 28.07
N ARG A 395 9.32 -27.51 27.48
CA ARG A 395 9.84 -26.78 26.30
C ARG A 395 11.03 -25.89 26.67
N LEU A 396 10.94 -25.15 27.81
CA LEU A 396 12.03 -24.29 28.26
C LEU A 396 13.26 -25.09 28.67
N SER A 397 13.12 -26.25 29.30
CA SER A 397 14.25 -27.16 29.61
C SER A 397 15.01 -27.61 28.33
N THR A 398 14.30 -27.76 27.22
CA THR A 398 14.93 -28.09 25.92
C THR A 398 15.67 -26.89 25.32
N MET A 399 15.12 -25.67 25.48
CA MET A 399 15.66 -24.45 24.88
C MET A 399 16.77 -23.78 25.70
N LEU A 400 16.80 -24.05 27.01
CA LEU A 400 17.73 -23.51 28.00
C LEU A 400 18.31 -24.64 28.86
N PRO A 401 19.14 -25.50 28.31
CA PRO A 401 19.59 -26.77 28.97
C PRO A 401 20.44 -26.55 30.23
N GLY A 402 20.94 -25.32 30.45
CA GLY A 402 21.69 -24.99 31.69
C GLY A 402 20.83 -24.68 32.88
N LEU A 403 19.49 -24.65 32.70
CA LEU A 403 18.52 -24.33 33.76
C LEU A 403 17.50 -25.47 33.97
N ALA A 404 17.08 -25.69 35.20
CA ALA A 404 16.05 -26.66 35.52
C ALA A 404 14.66 -25.99 35.58
N PHE A 405 13.76 -26.41 34.69
CA PHE A 405 12.38 -25.94 34.71
C PHE A 405 11.45 -27.06 35.20
N SER A 406 10.55 -26.70 36.11
CA SER A 406 9.50 -27.58 36.60
C SER A 406 8.21 -26.81 36.85
N SER A 407 7.10 -27.50 37.06
CA SER A 407 5.81 -26.91 37.36
C SER A 407 5.02 -27.83 38.29
N SER A 408 4.41 -27.24 39.31
CA SER A 408 3.53 -27.96 40.24
C SER A 408 2.04 -27.79 39.91
N GLY A 409 1.70 -27.08 38.81
CA GLY A 409 0.31 -26.83 38.38
C GLY A 409 0.22 -26.03 37.09
N ALA A 410 -0.98 -25.82 36.59
CA ALA A 410 -1.21 -25.17 35.31
C ALA A 410 -0.64 -23.73 35.20
N ASN A 411 -0.67 -22.99 36.29
CA ASN A 411 -0.34 -21.56 36.33
C ASN A 411 0.95 -21.24 37.08
N ASN A 412 1.85 -22.23 37.22
CA ASN A 412 3.06 -22.04 37.99
C ASN A 412 4.26 -22.56 37.19
N LEU A 413 5.34 -21.84 37.23
CA LEU A 413 6.60 -22.20 36.61
C LEU A 413 7.72 -21.97 37.61
N ARG A 414 8.51 -23.02 37.88
CA ARG A 414 9.72 -22.95 38.65
C ARG A 414 10.93 -22.97 37.72
N VAL A 415 11.87 -22.07 37.93
CA VAL A 415 13.17 -22.06 37.30
C VAL A 415 14.27 -22.10 38.34
N LEU A 416 15.17 -23.06 38.23
CA LEU A 416 16.32 -23.22 39.10
C LEU A 416 17.61 -23.30 38.28
N ASP A 417 18.73 -22.98 38.89
CA ASP A 417 20.05 -23.23 38.39
C ASP A 417 20.44 -24.73 38.41
N ASP A 418 21.69 -25.05 38.04
CA ASP A 418 22.20 -26.40 38.01
C ASP A 418 22.66 -26.93 39.38
N GLY A 419 22.57 -26.15 40.41
CA GLY A 419 22.90 -26.53 41.78
C GLY A 419 24.37 -26.81 42.03
N ALA A 420 24.67 -28.07 42.38
CA ALA A 420 26.03 -28.47 42.80
C ALA A 420 27.14 -28.21 41.73
N PRO A 421 26.93 -28.35 40.41
CA PRO A 421 27.91 -27.96 39.38
C PRO A 421 28.23 -26.47 39.40
N ASN A 422 27.28 -25.60 39.80
CA ASN A 422 27.47 -24.18 39.94
C ASN A 422 27.99 -23.49 38.64
N THR A 423 27.56 -24.01 37.50
CA THR A 423 27.93 -23.45 36.17
C THR A 423 26.91 -22.42 35.76
N THR A 424 25.68 -22.48 36.27
CA THR A 424 24.61 -21.50 36.09
C THR A 424 24.14 -20.94 37.42
N ASP A 425 23.60 -19.70 37.41
CA ASP A 425 23.02 -19.07 38.60
C ASP A 425 21.87 -18.14 38.17
N VAL A 426 20.65 -18.38 38.63
CA VAL A 426 19.46 -17.59 38.28
C VAL A 426 19.43 -16.33 39.12
N LYS A 427 19.69 -15.18 38.48
CA LYS A 427 19.75 -13.86 39.15
C LYS A 427 18.37 -13.25 39.36
N SER A 428 17.47 -13.39 38.40
CA SER A 428 16.11 -12.91 38.50
C SER A 428 15.18 -13.60 37.51
N ALA A 429 13.94 -13.76 37.93
CA ALA A 429 12.83 -14.18 37.06
C ALA A 429 11.62 -13.29 37.39
N VAL A 430 11.06 -12.65 36.33
CA VAL A 430 9.94 -11.71 36.49
C VAL A 430 8.88 -12.03 35.45
N ALA A 431 7.68 -12.34 35.87
CA ALA A 431 6.53 -12.43 34.97
C ALA A 431 5.96 -11.03 34.77
N ARG A 432 5.73 -10.68 33.50
CA ARG A 432 5.09 -9.43 33.11
C ARG A 432 3.72 -9.75 32.50
N SER A 433 2.66 -9.32 33.17
CA SER A 433 1.29 -9.49 32.71
C SER A 433 0.62 -8.16 32.50
N THR A 434 -0.26 -8.05 31.51
CA THR A 434 -1.01 -6.83 31.25
C THR A 434 -2.37 -6.85 31.91
N SER A 435 -2.75 -5.75 32.54
CA SER A 435 -4.08 -5.52 33.11
C SER A 435 -5.05 -5.11 31.98
N THR A 436 -6.27 -5.64 32.01
CA THR A 436 -7.35 -5.30 31.08
C THR A 436 -8.32 -4.27 31.61
N GLY A 437 -8.20 -3.89 32.86
CA GLY A 437 -9.07 -2.92 33.50
C GLY A 437 -8.29 -1.75 34.07
N LEU A 438 -8.88 -0.55 34.03
CA LEU A 438 -8.34 0.63 34.70
C LEU A 438 -8.35 0.49 36.24
N GLN A 439 -9.16 -0.43 36.77
CA GLN A 439 -9.29 -0.71 38.18
C GLN A 439 -8.82 -2.15 38.52
N GLY A 440 -8.33 -2.35 39.71
CA GLY A 440 -8.03 -3.70 40.21
C GLY A 440 -6.60 -4.20 40.02
N ALA A 441 -5.68 -3.36 39.56
CA ALA A 441 -4.28 -3.74 39.36
C ALA A 441 -3.36 -3.48 40.58
N GLY A 442 -3.90 -3.36 41.76
CA GLY A 442 -3.12 -3.05 42.97
C GLY A 442 -2.49 -1.66 42.93
N LEU A 443 -1.18 -1.56 43.12
CA LEU A 443 -0.42 -0.29 43.03
C LEU A 443 -0.06 0.12 41.60
N GLY A 444 -0.54 -0.60 40.61
CA GLY A 444 -0.28 -0.27 39.17
C GLY A 444 -1.01 0.98 38.73
N PHE A 445 -0.35 1.81 37.92
CA PHE A 445 -0.91 2.99 37.30
C PHE A 445 -1.34 2.66 35.85
N ASN A 446 -2.56 2.12 35.72
CA ASN A 446 -3.09 1.70 34.43
C ASN A 446 -3.70 2.91 33.70
N LEU A 447 -2.91 3.66 32.96
CA LEU A 447 -3.38 4.83 32.21
C LEU A 447 -3.99 4.42 30.83
N PHE A 448 -3.40 3.41 30.21
CA PHE A 448 -3.89 2.81 28.97
C PHE A 448 -4.13 1.32 29.18
N VAL A 449 -5.28 0.82 28.75
CA VAL A 449 -5.61 -0.60 28.79
C VAL A 449 -6.27 -0.99 27.46
N ASP A 450 -6.03 -2.20 27.02
CA ASP A 450 -6.75 -2.78 25.90
C ASP A 450 -8.03 -3.45 26.41
N GLN A 451 -9.12 -2.72 26.32
CA GLN A 451 -10.42 -3.14 26.84
C GLN A 451 -11.09 -4.13 25.88
N GLY A 452 -10.91 -5.42 26.13
CA GLY A 452 -11.63 -6.49 25.46
C GLY A 452 -10.86 -7.29 24.41
N ASN A 453 -9.64 -6.91 24.09
CA ASN A 453 -8.79 -7.74 23.25
C ASN A 453 -7.92 -8.69 24.07
N ALA A 454 -7.91 -9.95 23.67
CA ALA A 454 -7.15 -10.99 24.34
C ALA A 454 -5.64 -10.91 24.09
N ALA A 455 -5.20 -10.05 23.18
CA ALA A 455 -3.84 -10.01 22.73
C ALA A 455 -3.37 -8.55 22.53
N PHE A 456 -2.38 -8.12 23.31
CA PHE A 456 -1.43 -7.15 22.78
C PHE A 456 -0.57 -7.90 21.76
N THR A 457 -1.01 -7.93 20.53
CA THR A 457 -0.16 -8.38 19.44
C THR A 457 0.91 -7.32 19.23
N ASN A 458 2.02 -7.45 19.93
CA ASN A 458 3.25 -6.98 19.34
C ASN A 458 3.41 -7.83 18.09
N ASN A 459 3.39 -7.22 16.91
CA ASN A 459 3.99 -7.84 15.75
C ASN A 459 5.46 -8.06 16.11
N LEU A 460 5.74 -9.24 16.65
CA LEU A 460 7.07 -9.79 16.71
C LEU A 460 7.40 -10.55 15.43
N ASP A 461 6.50 -10.48 14.43
CA ASP A 461 6.64 -11.05 13.10
C ASP A 461 7.30 -10.04 12.14
#